data_3dcfda8496b6476e147ef2c7906fc57a
#
_entry.id   3dcfda8496b6476e147ef2c7906fc57a
#
_cell.length_a   1.000
_cell.length_b   1.000
_cell.length_c   1.000
_cell.angle_alpha   90.00
_cell.angle_beta   90.00
_cell.angle_gamma   90.00
#
_symmetry.space_group_name_H-M   'P 1'
#
loop_
_entity.id
_entity.type
_entity.pdbx_description
1 polymer ?
#
loop_
_entity_poly.entity_id
_entity_poly.type
_entity_poly.pdbx_seq_one_letter_code
_entity_poly.pdbx_strand_id
1 'polypeptide(L)'
;MITRTLPAIRRFGVILGYLLVYVLIWAGLAMLIAAIGIRNYFGKISFGQMRLNIVTLETDGGGGSLVWMGILGIGVLPLVITVGIAVWQYFRRRKRRRLGCDTRPHSKKWAMRGISTAVVATVAAGGTTAFASTVGIGDYIRSASSPYNMGDYYAEPTVTSADAKRNLVTIYLESGEQTLANDEHFEKDAFAPLKDVTRPEDGWQSIENFNQYEGGGWTMSGLVSTQCGVPLKGVGASVDSGSPDQLVGSMNNYLGGLTCLGDILAEQGYNNVFLGGANPSFAAKGTFLASHGYTKDLGLDDWRAAGEAEESFRSDWGLSDQRLMANAKDEIDQLHATSVQTGQPFNLSMLTLDTHEPVHIYDYCTVDTESEVTSAFFCSMTQVADFVEYLSQMGYLEDTSVVIMGDHLKHMSAGDAFHEQLGGNTNRTIFNRIWVPGGTGTPETRSDADQLNMFPTLIEAAGLSLETREAGLGVSVFTSDIPGDSAQSFEPDPYRDLLESRSERFYSEAWSSPAAP
;
A
#
# COMPACT_ATOMS: atom_id res chain seq x y z
N MET A 1 11.50 32.40 -56.40
CA MET A 1 11.70 32.31 -54.94
C MET A 1 11.31 30.96 -54.34
N ILE A 2 10.68 30.04 -55.07
CA ILE A 2 10.14 28.74 -54.61
C ILE A 2 11.20 27.58 -54.56
N THR A 3 12.32 27.69 -55.25
CA THR A 3 13.30 26.58 -55.39
C THR A 3 14.31 26.44 -54.23
N ARG A 4 14.40 27.40 -53.30
CA ARG A 4 15.33 27.31 -52.15
C ARG A 4 14.69 26.72 -50.86
N THR A 5 13.37 26.59 -50.76
CA THR A 5 12.67 26.10 -49.60
C THR A 5 12.61 24.57 -49.52
N LEU A 6 12.53 23.85 -50.63
CA LEU A 6 12.47 22.40 -50.73
C LEU A 6 13.64 21.64 -50.02
N PRO A 7 14.93 22.05 -50.18
CA PRO A 7 16.02 21.37 -49.47
C PRO A 7 16.03 21.64 -47.96
N ALA A 8 15.51 22.75 -47.49
CA ALA A 8 15.39 23.06 -46.05
C ALA A 8 14.30 22.23 -45.39
N ILE A 9 13.14 22.09 -46.02
CA ILE A 9 12.01 21.26 -45.54
C ILE A 9 12.44 19.79 -45.45
N ARG A 10 13.17 19.27 -46.47
CA ARG A 10 13.68 17.89 -46.44
C ARG A 10 14.73 17.66 -45.33
N ARG A 11 15.59 18.64 -45.06
CA ARG A 11 16.57 18.58 -43.95
C ARG A 11 15.85 18.58 -42.60
N PHE A 12 14.84 19.46 -42.43
CA PHE A 12 14.04 19.55 -41.24
C PHE A 12 13.30 18.22 -40.96
N GLY A 13 12.64 17.62 -41.96
CA GLY A 13 11.98 16.33 -41.83
C GLY A 13 12.92 15.18 -41.43
N VAL A 14 14.16 15.19 -41.93
CA VAL A 14 15.18 14.20 -41.54
C VAL A 14 15.61 14.38 -40.08
N ILE A 15 15.80 15.62 -39.63
CA ILE A 15 16.17 15.93 -38.24
C ILE A 15 15.04 15.51 -37.31
N LEU A 16 13.80 15.88 -37.63
CA LEU A 16 12.63 15.51 -36.86
C LEU A 16 12.48 13.96 -36.75
N GLY A 17 12.71 13.23 -37.85
CA GLY A 17 12.69 11.77 -37.84
C GLY A 17 13.76 11.15 -36.94
N TYR A 18 14.97 11.71 -36.88
CA TYR A 18 15.99 11.24 -35.93
C TYR A 18 15.62 11.57 -34.48
N LEU A 19 15.09 12.76 -34.23
CA LEU A 19 14.65 13.17 -32.90
C LEU A 19 13.55 12.21 -32.40
N LEU A 20 12.55 11.91 -33.23
CA LEU A 20 11.50 10.96 -32.90
C LEU A 20 12.03 9.58 -32.55
N VAL A 21 13.01 9.06 -33.33
CA VAL A 21 13.64 7.76 -33.03
C VAL A 21 14.32 7.77 -31.66
N TYR A 22 15.07 8.82 -31.31
CA TYR A 22 15.72 8.88 -30.00
C TYR A 22 14.71 9.07 -28.86
N VAL A 23 13.65 9.83 -29.06
CA VAL A 23 12.55 9.96 -28.10
C VAL A 23 11.88 8.60 -27.85
N LEU A 24 11.61 7.82 -28.90
CA LEU A 24 11.04 6.46 -28.78
C LEU A 24 11.98 5.51 -28.04
N ILE A 25 13.29 5.56 -28.30
CA ILE A 25 14.27 4.75 -27.56
C ILE A 25 14.28 5.16 -26.08
N TRP A 26 14.37 6.45 -25.78
CA TRP A 26 14.37 6.97 -24.42
C TRP A 26 13.11 6.59 -23.66
N ALA A 27 11.93 6.86 -24.22
CA ALA A 27 10.65 6.54 -23.60
C ALA A 27 10.47 5.03 -23.37
N GLY A 28 10.82 4.20 -24.38
CA GLY A 28 10.73 2.74 -24.25
C GLY A 28 11.66 2.18 -23.17
N LEU A 29 12.88 2.71 -23.06
CA LEU A 29 13.83 2.32 -22.00
C LEU A 29 13.35 2.81 -20.62
N ALA A 30 12.85 4.05 -20.52
CA ALA A 30 12.32 4.59 -19.27
C ALA A 30 11.14 3.76 -18.76
N MET A 31 10.19 3.42 -19.63
CA MET A 31 9.05 2.57 -19.29
C MET A 31 9.49 1.15 -18.90
N LEU A 32 10.48 0.58 -19.60
CA LEU A 32 10.99 -0.75 -19.28
C LEU A 32 11.67 -0.77 -17.91
N ILE A 33 12.52 0.22 -17.62
CA ILE A 33 13.22 0.32 -16.33
C ILE A 33 12.23 0.60 -15.21
N ALA A 34 11.23 1.47 -15.45
CA ALA A 34 10.14 1.69 -14.50
C ALA A 34 9.35 0.39 -14.20
N ALA A 35 9.00 -0.37 -15.24
CA ALA A 35 8.31 -1.65 -15.06
C ALA A 35 9.13 -2.66 -14.24
N ILE A 36 10.45 -2.75 -14.49
CA ILE A 36 11.35 -3.63 -13.74
C ILE A 36 11.46 -3.15 -12.29
N GLY A 37 11.69 -1.85 -12.07
CA GLY A 37 11.78 -1.28 -10.72
C GLY A 37 10.49 -1.48 -9.91
N ILE A 38 9.34 -1.13 -10.48
CA ILE A 38 8.05 -1.32 -9.80
C ILE A 38 7.83 -2.80 -9.45
N ARG A 39 8.07 -3.72 -10.39
CA ARG A 39 7.90 -5.16 -10.13
C ARG A 39 8.83 -5.70 -9.06
N ASN A 40 10.06 -5.20 -8.98
CA ASN A 40 11.03 -5.65 -7.98
C ASN A 40 10.71 -5.16 -6.57
N TYR A 41 10.17 -3.94 -6.43
CA TYR A 41 9.96 -3.33 -5.11
C TYR A 41 8.50 -3.38 -4.65
N PHE A 42 7.53 -3.39 -5.58
CA PHE A 42 6.10 -3.24 -5.27
C PHE A 42 5.22 -4.31 -5.91
N GLY A 43 5.79 -5.22 -6.69
CA GLY A 43 5.00 -6.19 -7.46
C GLY A 43 4.18 -5.56 -8.59
N LYS A 44 2.96 -6.06 -8.82
CA LYS A 44 1.99 -5.41 -9.71
C LYS A 44 1.22 -4.37 -8.92
N ILE A 45 1.12 -3.16 -9.44
CA ILE A 45 0.33 -2.08 -8.83
C ILE A 45 -0.81 -1.66 -9.75
N SER A 46 -1.86 -1.08 -9.19
CA SER A 46 -2.92 -0.49 -9.98
C SER A 46 -2.52 0.88 -10.55
N PHE A 47 -3.16 1.28 -11.65
CA PHE A 47 -2.97 2.63 -12.21
C PHE A 47 -3.33 3.74 -11.21
N GLY A 48 -4.38 3.53 -10.40
CA GLY A 48 -4.76 4.42 -9.31
C GLY A 48 -3.69 4.54 -8.23
N GLN A 49 -3.15 3.42 -7.78
CA GLN A 49 -2.04 3.38 -6.82
C GLN A 49 -0.81 4.12 -7.34
N MET A 50 -0.42 3.90 -8.60
CA MET A 50 0.68 4.65 -9.22
C MET A 50 0.45 6.16 -9.18
N ARG A 51 -0.77 6.63 -9.50
CA ARG A 51 -1.11 8.06 -9.46
C ARG A 51 -1.00 8.64 -8.06
N LEU A 52 -1.56 7.96 -7.05
CA LEU A 52 -1.51 8.40 -5.66
C LEU A 52 -0.05 8.53 -5.18
N ASN A 53 0.77 7.52 -5.43
CA ASN A 53 2.17 7.54 -5.01
C ASN A 53 3.04 8.59 -5.74
N ILE A 54 2.76 8.92 -7.00
CA ILE A 54 3.51 9.98 -7.71
C ILE A 54 3.21 11.36 -7.11
N VAL A 55 2.00 11.59 -6.67
CA VAL A 55 1.59 12.89 -6.11
C VAL A 55 2.14 13.11 -4.69
N THR A 56 2.36 12.02 -3.94
CA THR A 56 2.86 12.05 -2.55
C THR A 56 4.37 11.81 -2.44
N LEU A 57 5.12 11.92 -3.53
CA LEU A 57 6.57 11.71 -3.56
C LEU A 57 7.30 12.83 -2.79
N GLU A 58 7.73 12.52 -1.57
CA GLU A 58 8.64 13.35 -0.78
C GLU A 58 10.01 12.69 -0.72
N THR A 59 11.07 13.49 -0.78
CA THR A 59 12.46 13.00 -0.85
C THR A 59 13.10 12.81 0.52
N ASP A 60 12.49 13.31 1.57
CA ASP A 60 12.95 13.38 2.95
C ASP A 60 12.09 12.59 3.96
N GLY A 61 10.94 12.10 3.54
CA GLY A 61 10.15 11.13 4.28
C GLY A 61 10.45 9.72 3.80
N GLY A 62 10.43 8.70 4.59
CA GLY A 62 10.75 7.31 4.36
C GLY A 62 10.92 6.83 2.91
N GLY A 63 11.89 6.00 2.62
CA GLY A 63 12.18 5.54 1.27
C GLY A 63 13.01 6.49 0.40
N GLY A 64 13.66 7.51 0.96
CA GLY A 64 14.46 8.48 0.22
C GLY A 64 15.49 7.88 -0.75
N SER A 65 16.13 6.77 -0.38
CA SER A 65 17.05 6.02 -1.26
C SER A 65 16.32 5.42 -2.48
N LEU A 66 15.11 4.90 -2.30
CA LEU A 66 14.25 4.35 -3.37
C LEU A 66 13.82 5.45 -4.35
N VAL A 67 13.47 6.62 -3.84
CA VAL A 67 13.12 7.80 -4.66
C VAL A 67 14.31 8.21 -5.52
N TRP A 68 15.51 8.31 -4.93
CA TRP A 68 16.73 8.62 -5.70
C TRP A 68 17.08 7.54 -6.71
N MET A 69 16.92 6.25 -6.39
CA MET A 69 17.10 5.16 -7.36
C MET A 69 16.08 5.28 -8.50
N GLY A 70 14.84 5.64 -8.21
CA GLY A 70 13.81 5.92 -9.22
C GLY A 70 14.20 7.07 -10.14
N ILE A 71 14.62 8.20 -9.60
CA ILE A 71 15.06 9.37 -10.39
C ILE A 71 16.26 9.02 -11.27
N LEU A 72 17.28 8.38 -10.70
CA LEU A 72 18.49 8.01 -11.45
C LEU A 72 18.22 6.88 -12.45
N GLY A 73 17.46 5.86 -12.07
CA GLY A 73 17.17 4.70 -12.91
C GLY A 73 16.19 5.02 -14.04
N ILE A 74 15.07 5.64 -13.74
CA ILE A 74 13.99 5.90 -14.72
C ILE A 74 14.25 7.21 -15.49
N GLY A 75 14.81 8.24 -14.82
CA GLY A 75 15.05 9.55 -15.44
C GLY A 75 16.40 9.63 -16.15
N VAL A 76 17.48 9.41 -15.41
CA VAL A 76 18.84 9.70 -15.90
C VAL A 76 19.40 8.57 -16.78
N LEU A 77 19.30 7.31 -16.35
CA LEU A 77 19.93 6.18 -17.06
C LEU A 77 19.44 6.01 -18.51
N PRO A 78 18.13 6.05 -18.83
CA PRO A 78 17.66 5.99 -20.22
C PRO A 78 18.17 7.14 -21.07
N LEU A 79 18.28 8.34 -20.49
CA LEU A 79 18.80 9.52 -21.16
C LEU A 79 20.28 9.32 -21.53
N VAL A 80 21.09 8.89 -20.56
CA VAL A 80 22.53 8.62 -20.78
C VAL A 80 22.74 7.55 -21.86
N ILE A 81 21.98 6.45 -21.82
CA ILE A 81 22.02 5.40 -22.84
C ILE A 81 21.66 5.97 -24.21
N THR A 82 20.58 6.74 -24.31
CA THR A 82 20.09 7.29 -25.58
C THR A 82 21.09 8.30 -26.17
N VAL A 83 21.65 9.19 -25.33
CA VAL A 83 22.68 10.14 -25.74
C VAL A 83 23.95 9.39 -26.16
N GLY A 84 24.38 8.36 -25.42
CA GLY A 84 25.50 7.51 -25.77
C GLY A 84 25.33 6.85 -27.15
N ILE A 85 24.15 6.33 -27.45
CA ILE A 85 23.80 5.77 -28.78
C ILE A 85 23.91 6.86 -29.87
N ALA A 86 23.37 8.06 -29.61
CA ALA A 86 23.39 9.17 -30.55
C ALA A 86 24.84 9.63 -30.86
N VAL A 87 25.65 9.79 -29.82
CA VAL A 87 27.06 10.17 -29.91
C VAL A 87 27.88 9.10 -30.65
N TRP A 88 27.70 7.82 -30.27
CA TRP A 88 28.37 6.71 -30.96
C TRP A 88 28.00 6.66 -32.45
N GLN A 89 26.73 6.82 -32.81
CA GLN A 89 26.25 6.86 -34.17
C GLN A 89 26.84 8.08 -34.95
N TYR A 90 26.93 9.24 -34.28
CA TYR A 90 27.57 10.42 -34.87
C TYR A 90 29.03 10.17 -35.22
N PHE A 91 29.83 9.69 -34.28
CA PHE A 91 31.25 9.40 -34.52
C PHE A 91 31.45 8.30 -35.55
N ARG A 92 30.62 7.25 -35.52
CA ARG A 92 30.67 6.17 -36.53
C ARG A 92 30.35 6.69 -37.94
N ARG A 93 29.36 7.59 -38.07
CA ARG A 93 29.05 8.25 -39.37
C ARG A 93 30.20 9.18 -39.82
N ARG A 94 30.75 9.96 -38.89
CA ARG A 94 31.89 10.84 -39.18
C ARG A 94 33.13 10.06 -39.64
N LYS A 95 33.48 8.95 -38.96
CA LYS A 95 34.59 8.05 -39.33
C LYS A 95 34.38 7.43 -40.72
N ARG A 96 33.16 6.97 -41.03
CA ARG A 96 32.81 6.41 -42.34
C ARG A 96 32.93 7.42 -43.47
N ARG A 97 32.49 8.65 -43.25
CA ARG A 97 32.62 9.74 -44.22
C ARG A 97 34.09 10.08 -44.50
N ARG A 98 34.95 10.04 -43.48
CA ARG A 98 36.38 10.30 -43.63
C ARG A 98 37.14 9.17 -44.37
N LEU A 99 36.70 7.93 -44.22
CA LEU A 99 37.34 6.76 -44.83
C LEU A 99 36.81 6.45 -46.24
N GLY A 100 35.89 7.24 -46.80
CA GLY A 100 35.34 7.01 -48.15
C GLY A 100 34.55 5.68 -48.31
N CYS A 101 34.29 4.96 -47.23
CA CYS A 101 33.72 3.61 -47.22
C CYS A 101 32.18 3.55 -47.44
N ASP A 102 31.59 4.41 -48.25
CA ASP A 102 30.14 4.41 -48.46
C ASP A 102 29.68 3.62 -49.70
N THR A 103 30.48 2.62 -50.09
CA THR A 103 30.24 1.73 -51.26
C THR A 103 29.33 0.51 -50.92
N ARG A 104 28.53 0.55 -49.84
CA ARG A 104 27.64 -0.56 -49.56
C ARG A 104 26.51 -0.67 -50.59
N PRO A 105 26.22 -1.90 -51.08
CA PRO A 105 25.09 -2.13 -51.98
C PRO A 105 23.76 -1.71 -51.33
N HIS A 106 22.84 -1.26 -52.16
CA HIS A 106 21.55 -0.70 -51.75
C HIS A 106 20.77 -1.67 -50.81
N SER A 107 20.83 -2.99 -51.10
CA SER A 107 20.20 -4.04 -50.29
C SER A 107 20.71 -4.10 -48.86
N LYS A 108 22.02 -3.95 -48.60
CA LYS A 108 22.57 -3.92 -47.24
C LYS A 108 22.18 -2.65 -46.47
N LYS A 109 21.98 -1.52 -47.16
CA LYS A 109 21.50 -0.28 -46.52
C LYS A 109 20.04 -0.43 -46.07
N TRP A 110 19.20 -1.08 -46.89
CA TRP A 110 17.79 -1.37 -46.56
C TRP A 110 17.67 -2.38 -45.41
N ALA A 111 18.41 -3.47 -45.44
CA ALA A 111 18.42 -4.47 -44.36
C ALA A 111 18.85 -3.85 -43.03
N MET A 112 19.89 -3.01 -43.00
CA MET A 112 20.33 -2.32 -41.77
C MET A 112 19.31 -1.29 -41.27
N ARG A 113 18.58 -0.63 -42.17
CA ARG A 113 17.47 0.26 -41.74
C ARG A 113 16.34 -0.56 -41.17
N GLY A 114 15.95 -1.67 -41.79
CA GLY A 114 14.94 -2.58 -41.29
C GLY A 114 15.26 -3.11 -39.88
N ILE A 115 16.49 -3.60 -39.69
CA ILE A 115 16.98 -4.06 -38.37
C ILE A 115 16.93 -2.92 -37.33
N SER A 116 17.41 -1.72 -37.70
CA SER A 116 17.40 -0.58 -36.77
C SER A 116 15.97 -0.18 -36.40
N THR A 117 15.04 -0.17 -37.36
CA THR A 117 13.62 0.12 -37.09
C THR A 117 12.99 -0.96 -36.24
N ALA A 118 13.27 -2.24 -36.51
CA ALA A 118 12.80 -3.34 -35.70
C ALA A 118 13.27 -3.25 -34.23
N VAL A 119 14.55 -2.96 -34.02
CA VAL A 119 15.09 -2.78 -32.65
C VAL A 119 14.40 -1.62 -31.94
N VAL A 120 14.22 -0.47 -32.58
CA VAL A 120 13.53 0.68 -31.99
C VAL A 120 12.07 0.33 -31.66
N ALA A 121 11.38 -0.32 -32.58
CA ALA A 121 10.00 -0.75 -32.37
C ALA A 121 9.89 -1.77 -31.24
N THR A 122 10.83 -2.72 -31.13
CA THR A 122 10.85 -3.72 -30.03
C THR A 122 11.09 -3.04 -28.69
N VAL A 123 12.03 -2.09 -28.58
CA VAL A 123 12.28 -1.36 -27.33
C VAL A 123 11.09 -0.50 -26.94
N ALA A 124 10.52 0.23 -27.89
CA ALA A 124 9.37 1.08 -27.62
C ALA A 124 8.11 0.26 -27.25
N ALA A 125 7.76 -0.74 -28.07
CA ALA A 125 6.59 -1.58 -27.81
C ALA A 125 6.79 -2.45 -26.56
N GLY A 126 7.96 -3.10 -26.42
CA GLY A 126 8.26 -3.94 -25.26
C GLY A 126 8.23 -3.16 -23.94
N GLY A 127 8.86 -1.98 -23.90
CA GLY A 127 8.84 -1.10 -22.74
C GLY A 127 7.43 -0.63 -22.38
N THR A 128 6.65 -0.18 -23.39
CA THR A 128 5.28 0.26 -23.19
C THR A 128 4.38 -0.89 -22.69
N THR A 129 4.50 -2.08 -23.30
CA THR A 129 3.69 -3.25 -22.89
C THR A 129 4.06 -3.72 -21.48
N ALA A 130 5.37 -3.79 -21.18
CA ALA A 130 5.83 -4.16 -19.84
C ALA A 130 5.30 -3.17 -18.78
N PHE A 131 5.39 -1.87 -19.04
CA PHE A 131 4.90 -0.85 -18.12
C PHE A 131 3.38 -0.93 -17.98
N ALA A 132 2.63 -0.97 -19.09
CA ALA A 132 1.18 -1.06 -19.08
C ALA A 132 0.65 -2.28 -18.31
N SER A 133 1.33 -3.44 -18.45
CA SER A 133 0.97 -4.65 -17.70
C SER A 133 1.36 -4.57 -16.21
N THR A 134 2.39 -3.80 -15.87
CA THR A 134 2.84 -3.64 -14.49
C THR A 134 1.92 -2.74 -13.69
N VAL A 135 1.39 -1.67 -14.31
CA VAL A 135 0.50 -0.70 -13.68
C VAL A 135 -0.99 -0.94 -14.00
N GLY A 136 -1.37 -2.13 -14.49
CA GLY A 136 -2.76 -2.51 -14.68
C GLY A 136 -3.58 -1.62 -15.62
N ILE A 137 -2.96 -1.03 -16.69
CA ILE A 137 -3.70 -0.16 -17.64
C ILE A 137 -4.87 -0.91 -18.29
N GLY A 138 -4.70 -2.22 -18.60
CA GLY A 138 -5.77 -3.04 -19.15
C GLY A 138 -6.97 -3.16 -18.21
N ASP A 139 -6.70 -3.38 -16.93
CA ASP A 139 -7.71 -3.49 -15.88
C ASP A 139 -8.41 -2.13 -15.67
N TYR A 140 -7.63 -1.05 -15.65
CA TYR A 140 -8.17 0.31 -15.60
C TYR A 140 -9.09 0.66 -16.78
N ILE A 141 -8.81 0.18 -18.00
CA ILE A 141 -9.69 0.38 -19.15
C ILE A 141 -10.96 -0.47 -19.02
N ARG A 142 -10.84 -1.74 -18.57
CA ARG A 142 -12.01 -2.61 -18.35
C ARG A 142 -12.93 -2.09 -17.28
N SER A 143 -12.38 -1.57 -16.19
CA SER A 143 -13.15 -1.01 -15.07
C SER A 143 -14.07 0.15 -15.46
N ALA A 144 -13.78 0.84 -16.59
CA ALA A 144 -14.65 1.89 -17.12
C ALA A 144 -15.99 1.38 -17.65
N SER A 145 -16.07 0.09 -17.99
CA SER A 145 -17.28 -0.56 -18.53
C SER A 145 -17.98 -1.46 -17.50
N SER A 146 -17.56 -1.44 -16.24
CA SER A 146 -18.23 -2.19 -15.16
C SER A 146 -19.68 -1.73 -15.04
N PRO A 147 -20.65 -2.67 -14.91
CA PRO A 147 -22.03 -2.32 -14.65
C PRO A 147 -22.29 -1.92 -13.20
N TYR A 148 -21.31 -2.11 -12.31
CA TYR A 148 -21.43 -1.87 -10.89
C TYR A 148 -20.95 -0.49 -10.47
N ASN A 149 -21.58 0.06 -9.41
CA ASN A 149 -21.17 1.28 -8.73
C ASN A 149 -21.14 1.02 -7.22
N MET A 150 -20.00 1.25 -6.57
CA MET A 150 -19.83 1.01 -5.14
C MET A 150 -20.81 1.80 -4.27
N GLY A 151 -21.21 3.00 -4.71
CA GLY A 151 -22.19 3.80 -4.00
C GLY A 151 -23.57 3.16 -3.86
N ASP A 152 -23.90 2.17 -4.70
CA ASP A 152 -25.17 1.45 -4.61
C ASP A 152 -25.16 0.37 -3.50
N TYR A 153 -23.97 0.04 -2.97
CA TYR A 153 -23.71 -1.00 -1.97
C TYR A 153 -23.00 -0.46 -0.73
N TYR A 154 -22.73 0.84 -0.70
CA TYR A 154 -22.08 1.50 0.44
C TYR A 154 -23.09 1.69 1.57
N ALA A 155 -22.86 1.06 2.71
CA ALA A 155 -23.64 1.25 3.92
C ALA A 155 -23.02 2.36 4.79
N GLU A 156 -23.75 3.48 4.96
CA GLU A 156 -23.32 4.51 5.90
C GLU A 156 -23.40 3.95 7.32
N PRO A 157 -22.32 3.98 8.11
CA PRO A 157 -22.31 3.39 9.45
C PRO A 157 -23.23 4.16 10.39
N THR A 158 -24.23 3.46 10.94
CA THR A 158 -25.18 4.03 11.91
C THR A 158 -25.03 3.33 13.25
N VAL A 159 -24.48 4.05 14.24
CA VAL A 159 -24.34 3.55 15.61
C VAL A 159 -25.67 3.66 16.35
N THR A 160 -26.22 2.53 16.78
CA THR A 160 -27.51 2.44 17.48
C THR A 160 -27.36 2.35 18.99
N SER A 161 -26.26 1.83 19.51
CA SER A 161 -25.94 1.78 20.93
C SER A 161 -24.43 1.93 21.14
N ALA A 162 -24.09 2.63 22.22
CA ALA A 162 -22.73 2.84 22.71
C ALA A 162 -22.62 2.51 24.23
N ASP A 163 -23.52 1.65 24.73
CA ASP A 163 -23.61 1.36 26.15
C ASP A 163 -22.49 0.46 26.69
N ALA A 164 -21.78 -0.24 25.78
CA ALA A 164 -20.72 -1.18 26.12
C ALA A 164 -19.35 -0.74 25.54
N LYS A 165 -19.08 0.59 25.52
CA LYS A 165 -17.78 1.11 25.02
C LYS A 165 -16.61 0.43 25.69
N ARG A 166 -15.63 0.07 24.89
CA ARG A 166 -14.35 -0.51 25.29
C ARG A 166 -13.22 0.30 24.70
N ASN A 167 -12.06 0.29 25.32
CA ASN A 167 -10.85 0.76 24.65
C ASN A 167 -10.55 -0.16 23.47
N LEU A 168 -9.92 0.38 22.44
CA LEU A 168 -9.54 -0.36 21.24
C LEU A 168 -8.05 -0.21 20.98
N VAL A 169 -7.38 -1.32 20.76
CA VAL A 169 -6.01 -1.39 20.23
C VAL A 169 -6.04 -2.11 18.89
N THR A 170 -5.53 -1.47 17.85
CA THR A 170 -5.39 -2.08 16.51
C THR A 170 -3.91 -2.11 16.12
N ILE A 171 -3.37 -3.30 15.90
CA ILE A 171 -1.97 -3.49 15.49
C ILE A 171 -1.95 -3.98 14.04
N TYR A 172 -1.48 -3.12 13.15
CA TYR A 172 -1.19 -3.47 11.77
C TYR A 172 0.22 -4.03 11.68
N LEU A 173 0.34 -5.26 11.19
CA LEU A 173 1.61 -5.92 10.92
C LEU A 173 2.00 -5.65 9.46
N GLU A 174 3.07 -4.91 9.25
CA GLU A 174 3.58 -4.63 7.90
C GLU A 174 3.82 -5.92 7.13
N SER A 175 3.14 -6.08 5.99
CA SER A 175 3.22 -7.27 5.14
C SER A 175 2.88 -8.58 5.87
N GLY A 176 1.96 -8.52 6.85
CA GLY A 176 1.64 -9.63 7.77
C GLY A 176 0.87 -10.76 7.12
N GLU A 177 1.55 -11.64 6.39
CA GLU A 177 0.97 -12.75 5.64
C GLU A 177 0.98 -14.07 6.42
N GLN A 178 -0.19 -14.70 6.56
CA GLN A 178 -0.37 -15.98 7.28
C GLN A 178 0.51 -17.11 6.72
N THR A 179 0.87 -17.07 5.43
CA THR A 179 1.70 -18.11 4.80
C THR A 179 3.08 -18.22 5.44
N LEU A 180 3.61 -17.14 6.04
CA LEU A 180 4.88 -17.13 6.79
C LEU A 180 4.84 -17.93 8.10
N ALA A 181 3.65 -18.33 8.54
CA ALA A 181 3.48 -19.23 9.67
C ALA A 181 3.66 -20.71 9.30
N ASN A 182 4.07 -21.02 8.08
CA ASN A 182 4.32 -22.38 7.60
C ASN A 182 5.81 -22.75 7.79
N ASP A 183 6.11 -23.51 8.84
CA ASP A 183 7.46 -23.94 9.21
C ASP A 183 8.06 -24.97 8.23
N GLU A 184 7.25 -25.69 7.47
CA GLU A 184 7.73 -26.59 6.42
C GLU A 184 8.31 -25.82 5.21
N HIS A 185 7.73 -24.65 4.89
CA HIS A 185 8.16 -23.83 3.76
C HIS A 185 9.22 -22.79 4.12
N PHE A 186 9.16 -22.25 5.35
CA PHE A 186 9.95 -21.11 5.78
C PHE A 186 10.94 -21.41 6.90
N GLU A 187 11.27 -22.68 7.12
CA GLU A 187 12.23 -23.20 8.12
C GLU A 187 11.78 -23.02 9.56
N LYS A 188 10.93 -22.05 9.84
CA LYS A 188 10.23 -21.85 11.11
C LYS A 188 8.95 -21.04 10.91
N ASP A 189 8.02 -21.20 11.84
CA ASP A 189 6.84 -20.36 11.95
C ASP A 189 7.24 -18.96 12.39
N ALA A 190 7.20 -17.98 11.46
CA ALA A 190 7.60 -16.61 11.74
C ALA A 190 6.63 -15.88 12.70
N PHE A 191 5.43 -16.40 12.88
CA PHE A 191 4.42 -15.87 13.80
C PHE A 191 4.33 -16.63 15.14
N ALA A 192 5.18 -17.62 15.36
CA ALA A 192 5.14 -18.42 16.58
C ALA A 192 5.14 -17.56 17.87
N PRO A 193 6.00 -16.52 18.04
CA PRO A 193 5.98 -15.71 19.26
C PRO A 193 4.61 -15.06 19.51
N LEU A 194 3.97 -14.55 18.46
CA LEU A 194 2.67 -13.88 18.57
C LEU A 194 1.54 -14.90 18.80
N LYS A 195 1.60 -16.07 18.15
CA LYS A 195 0.63 -17.17 18.37
C LYS A 195 0.68 -17.68 19.81
N ASP A 196 1.86 -17.73 20.42
CA ASP A 196 2.06 -18.22 21.78
C ASP A 196 1.37 -17.34 22.85
N VAL A 197 1.23 -16.05 22.60
CA VAL A 197 0.55 -15.10 23.50
C VAL A 197 -0.89 -14.79 23.10
N THR A 198 -1.36 -15.33 21.97
CA THR A 198 -2.72 -15.09 21.42
C THR A 198 -3.43 -16.41 21.12
N ARG A 199 -3.42 -17.35 22.10
CA ARG A 199 -3.96 -18.69 21.90
C ARG A 199 -5.49 -18.71 21.91
N PRO A 200 -6.12 -19.58 21.10
CA PRO A 200 -7.58 -19.75 21.14
C PRO A 200 -8.11 -20.22 22.50
N GLU A 201 -7.34 -21.05 23.21
CA GLU A 201 -7.71 -21.51 24.57
C GLU A 201 -7.72 -20.40 25.60
N ASP A 202 -7.03 -19.29 25.36
CA ASP A 202 -7.05 -18.10 26.19
C ASP A 202 -8.18 -17.12 25.79
N GLY A 203 -8.98 -17.47 24.77
CA GLY A 203 -10.14 -16.69 24.30
C GLY A 203 -9.89 -15.81 23.09
N TRP A 204 -8.71 -15.90 22.48
CA TRP A 204 -8.44 -15.22 21.20
C TRP A 204 -9.14 -15.92 20.05
N GLN A 205 -9.62 -15.15 19.09
CA GLN A 205 -10.20 -15.65 17.84
C GLN A 205 -9.36 -15.23 16.63
N SER A 206 -9.59 -15.89 15.52
CA SER A 206 -9.01 -15.49 14.22
C SER A 206 -10.00 -15.76 13.10
N ILE A 207 -9.99 -14.89 12.10
CA ILE A 207 -10.77 -15.07 10.87
C ILE A 207 -10.02 -16.11 10.02
N GLU A 208 -10.66 -17.24 9.77
CA GLU A 208 -10.14 -18.23 8.83
C GLU A 208 -10.28 -17.70 7.40
N ASN A 209 -9.23 -17.85 6.58
CA ASN A 209 -9.16 -17.31 5.22
C ASN A 209 -9.41 -15.79 5.17
N PHE A 210 -8.67 -15.03 5.98
CA PHE A 210 -8.74 -13.56 5.92
C PHE A 210 -8.01 -13.05 4.67
N ASN A 211 -8.78 -12.58 3.69
CA ASN A 211 -8.30 -12.29 2.35
C ASN A 211 -7.90 -10.82 2.17
N GLN A 212 -6.93 -10.60 1.29
CA GLN A 212 -6.68 -9.29 0.73
C GLN A 212 -7.59 -9.10 -0.49
N TYR A 213 -8.35 -7.99 -0.51
CA TYR A 213 -9.14 -7.65 -1.70
C TYR A 213 -8.23 -7.26 -2.89
N GLU A 214 -8.73 -7.38 -4.12
CA GLU A 214 -7.98 -7.00 -5.33
C GLU A 214 -7.66 -5.50 -5.34
N GLY A 215 -6.36 -5.16 -5.25
CA GLY A 215 -5.88 -3.77 -5.08
C GLY A 215 -5.52 -3.38 -3.65
N GLY A 216 -5.77 -4.27 -2.67
CA GLY A 216 -5.48 -4.06 -1.24
C GLY A 216 -4.02 -4.27 -0.83
N GLY A 217 -3.11 -4.48 -1.76
CA GLY A 217 -1.76 -4.95 -1.51
C GLY A 217 -0.73 -3.86 -1.19
N TRP A 218 -1.05 -2.86 -0.39
CA TRP A 218 -0.11 -1.87 0.13
C TRP A 218 -0.71 -1.15 1.35
N THR A 219 0.13 -0.61 2.20
CA THR A 219 -0.22 -0.10 3.53
C THR A 219 -1.41 0.85 3.54
N MET A 220 -1.40 1.91 2.71
CA MET A 220 -2.53 2.86 2.71
C MET A 220 -3.84 2.23 2.24
N SER A 221 -3.77 1.25 1.34
CA SER A 221 -4.95 0.49 0.92
C SER A 221 -5.48 -0.39 2.04
N GLY A 222 -4.59 -1.02 2.80
CA GLY A 222 -4.95 -1.77 4.01
C GLY A 222 -5.59 -0.88 5.08
N LEU A 223 -4.98 0.27 5.40
CA LEU A 223 -5.53 1.22 6.37
C LEU A 223 -6.91 1.74 5.95
N VAL A 224 -7.06 2.20 4.70
CA VAL A 224 -8.34 2.73 4.20
C VAL A 224 -9.42 1.65 4.18
N SER A 225 -9.10 0.45 3.70
CA SER A 225 -10.09 -0.63 3.63
C SER A 225 -10.58 -1.07 5.01
N THR A 226 -9.69 -1.16 5.98
CA THR A 226 -10.00 -1.60 7.34
C THR A 226 -10.62 -0.51 8.21
N GLN A 227 -10.41 0.76 7.89
CA GLN A 227 -10.94 1.88 8.66
C GLN A 227 -12.12 2.59 7.99
N CYS A 228 -12.30 2.48 6.67
CA CYS A 228 -13.40 3.13 5.95
C CYS A 228 -14.26 2.13 5.16
N GLY A 229 -13.89 0.85 5.11
CA GLY A 229 -14.65 -0.21 4.45
C GLY A 229 -14.77 -0.06 2.93
N VAL A 230 -13.81 0.61 2.28
CA VAL A 230 -13.80 0.81 0.82
C VAL A 230 -12.42 0.58 0.22
N PRO A 231 -12.31 0.12 -1.04
CA PRO A 231 -11.05 0.10 -1.75
C PRO A 231 -10.46 1.49 -1.91
N LEU A 232 -9.15 1.65 -1.70
CA LEU A 232 -8.50 2.94 -1.96
C LEU A 232 -8.33 3.18 -3.45
N LYS A 233 -9.01 4.18 -3.98
CA LYS A 233 -8.90 4.62 -5.38
C LYS A 233 -8.76 6.13 -5.46
N GLY A 234 -7.93 6.61 -6.38
CA GLY A 234 -7.86 8.03 -6.71
C GLY A 234 -9.07 8.49 -7.53
N VAL A 235 -9.33 9.79 -7.53
CA VAL A 235 -10.34 10.40 -8.40
C VAL A 235 -10.03 10.09 -9.86
N GLY A 236 -11.04 9.72 -10.63
CA GLY A 236 -10.93 9.37 -12.06
C GLY A 236 -10.34 10.48 -12.93
N ALA A 237 -10.09 10.18 -14.21
CA ALA A 237 -9.45 11.07 -15.19
C ALA A 237 -10.21 12.40 -15.47
N SER A 238 -11.36 12.61 -14.86
CA SER A 238 -12.19 13.81 -15.00
C SER A 238 -11.79 14.99 -14.08
N VAL A 239 -10.70 14.88 -13.31
CA VAL A 239 -10.06 16.10 -12.79
C VAL A 239 -9.38 16.78 -13.97
N ASP A 240 -10.21 17.29 -14.86
CA ASP A 240 -9.81 18.23 -15.89
C ASP A 240 -9.21 19.44 -15.19
N SER A 241 -8.00 19.78 -15.59
CA SER A 241 -7.34 21.06 -15.37
C SER A 241 -6.86 21.44 -13.95
N GLY A 242 -6.58 20.53 -13.05
CA GLY A 242 -5.72 20.86 -11.91
C GLY A 242 -4.25 20.57 -12.23
N SER A 243 -3.37 21.56 -12.07
CA SER A 243 -1.92 21.31 -12.07
C SER A 243 -1.57 20.29 -10.97
N PRO A 244 -0.44 19.55 -11.07
CA PRO A 244 0.03 18.69 -9.98
C PRO A 244 0.05 19.38 -8.62
N ASP A 245 0.34 20.69 -8.58
CA ASP A 245 0.31 21.54 -7.37
C ASP A 245 -1.10 21.68 -6.77
N GLN A 246 -2.17 21.56 -7.57
CA GLN A 246 -3.55 21.61 -7.06
C GLN A 246 -3.99 20.26 -6.48
N LEU A 247 -3.42 19.15 -6.94
CA LEU A 247 -3.61 17.83 -6.32
C LEU A 247 -2.91 17.76 -4.95
N VAL A 248 -1.72 18.33 -4.82
CA VAL A 248 -0.98 18.43 -3.56
C VAL A 248 -1.61 19.49 -2.63
N GLY A 249 -2.03 20.61 -3.15
CA GLY A 249 -2.66 21.70 -2.37
C GLY A 249 -4.11 21.42 -1.93
N SER A 250 -4.79 20.42 -2.53
CA SER A 250 -6.13 19.97 -2.11
C SER A 250 -6.10 18.81 -1.10
N MET A 251 -4.93 18.28 -0.76
CA MET A 251 -4.79 17.19 0.22
C MET A 251 -4.80 17.66 1.70
N ASN A 252 -5.47 18.74 2.02
CA ASN A 252 -5.83 19.04 3.40
C ASN A 252 -6.93 18.10 3.92
N ASN A 253 -7.46 17.21 3.06
CA ASN A 253 -8.54 16.32 3.38
C ASN A 253 -8.43 15.04 2.52
N TYR A 254 -8.18 13.91 3.15
CA TYR A 254 -7.99 12.62 2.50
C TYR A 254 -9.26 11.78 2.66
N LEU A 255 -10.01 11.55 1.57
CA LEU A 255 -11.32 10.83 1.57
C LEU A 255 -12.36 11.45 2.53
N GLY A 256 -12.32 12.75 2.77
CA GLY A 256 -13.14 13.40 3.80
C GLY A 256 -14.64 13.46 3.51
N GLY A 257 -15.09 12.95 2.36
CA GLY A 257 -16.51 12.70 2.10
C GLY A 257 -16.98 11.33 2.58
N LEU A 258 -16.11 10.52 3.22
CA LEU A 258 -16.47 9.25 3.83
C LEU A 258 -16.45 9.38 5.35
N THR A 259 -17.28 8.57 6.00
CA THR A 259 -17.21 8.35 7.45
C THR A 259 -16.32 7.14 7.72
N CYS A 260 -15.22 7.32 8.44
CA CYS A 260 -14.25 6.26 8.77
C CYS A 260 -14.27 5.95 10.28
N LEU A 261 -13.52 4.94 10.70
CA LEU A 261 -13.48 4.46 12.09
C LEU A 261 -13.15 5.59 13.08
N GLY A 262 -12.13 6.37 12.79
CA GLY A 262 -11.71 7.45 13.68
C GLY A 262 -12.78 8.55 13.83
N ASP A 263 -13.57 8.84 12.79
CA ASP A 263 -14.68 9.80 12.85
C ASP A 263 -15.76 9.30 13.81
N ILE A 264 -16.19 8.03 13.65
CA ILE A 264 -17.19 7.40 14.50
C ILE A 264 -16.71 7.38 15.95
N LEU A 265 -15.46 6.97 16.17
CA LEU A 265 -14.92 6.89 17.52
C LEU A 265 -14.79 8.27 18.15
N ALA A 266 -14.37 9.30 17.39
CA ALA A 266 -14.32 10.68 17.87
C ALA A 266 -15.70 11.22 18.25
N GLU A 267 -16.74 10.97 17.44
CA GLU A 267 -18.13 11.30 17.78
C GLU A 267 -18.59 10.61 19.07
N GLN A 268 -18.10 9.40 19.30
CA GLN A 268 -18.40 8.64 20.52
C GLN A 268 -17.51 9.03 21.71
N GLY A 269 -16.65 10.04 21.56
CA GLY A 269 -15.81 10.61 22.62
C GLY A 269 -14.51 9.88 22.86
N TYR A 270 -14.05 9.03 21.94
CA TYR A 270 -12.75 8.38 22.02
C TYR A 270 -11.59 9.36 21.80
N ASN A 271 -10.47 9.08 22.45
CA ASN A 271 -9.18 9.69 22.12
C ASN A 271 -8.48 8.79 21.09
N ASN A 272 -8.38 9.23 19.83
CA ASN A 272 -7.76 8.48 18.74
C ASN A 272 -6.28 8.84 18.59
N VAL A 273 -5.42 7.83 18.73
CA VAL A 273 -3.95 7.96 18.64
C VAL A 273 -3.42 6.93 17.63
N PHE A 274 -2.45 7.35 16.81
CA PHE A 274 -1.73 6.47 15.90
C PHE A 274 -0.21 6.51 16.15
N LEU A 275 0.42 5.35 16.19
CA LEU A 275 1.87 5.21 16.30
C LEU A 275 2.43 4.46 15.08
N GLY A 276 3.46 5.01 14.45
CA GLY A 276 4.20 4.34 13.38
C GLY A 276 5.67 4.69 13.40
N GLY A 277 6.52 3.81 12.87
CA GLY A 277 7.96 4.10 12.78
C GLY A 277 8.30 5.10 11.67
N ALA A 278 7.57 5.06 10.56
CA ALA A 278 7.81 5.87 9.37
C ALA A 278 7.27 7.31 9.49
N ASN A 279 7.77 8.20 8.60
CA ASN A 279 7.25 9.56 8.52
C ASN A 279 5.76 9.56 8.13
N PRO A 280 4.88 10.27 8.87
CA PRO A 280 3.45 10.35 8.56
C PRO A 280 3.15 11.00 7.20
N SER A 281 4.04 11.83 6.66
CA SER A 281 3.88 12.44 5.33
C SER A 281 3.94 11.40 4.20
N PHE A 282 4.61 10.26 4.43
CA PHE A 282 4.71 9.20 3.43
C PHE A 282 3.34 8.67 3.04
N ALA A 283 3.05 8.70 1.74
CA ALA A 283 1.76 8.33 1.14
C ALA A 283 0.55 9.10 1.73
N ALA A 284 0.79 10.29 2.30
CA ALA A 284 -0.19 11.15 2.97
C ALA A 284 -0.94 10.48 4.14
N LYS A 285 -0.31 9.52 4.82
CA LYS A 285 -0.88 8.78 5.95
C LYS A 285 -1.34 9.72 7.07
N GLY A 286 -0.51 10.67 7.48
CA GLY A 286 -0.85 11.67 8.50
C GLY A 286 -2.05 12.52 8.09
N THR A 287 -2.14 12.91 6.80
CA THR A 287 -3.31 13.62 6.30
C THR A 287 -4.58 12.77 6.38
N PHE A 288 -4.52 11.48 6.05
CA PHE A 288 -5.63 10.55 6.21
C PHE A 288 -6.08 10.47 7.67
N LEU A 289 -5.15 10.24 8.58
CA LEU A 289 -5.43 10.12 10.02
C LEU A 289 -6.06 11.41 10.58
N ALA A 290 -5.47 12.56 10.28
CA ALA A 290 -5.98 13.86 10.71
C ALA A 290 -7.35 14.18 10.10
N SER A 291 -7.62 13.74 8.86
CA SER A 291 -8.94 13.91 8.21
C SER A 291 -10.03 13.08 8.87
N HIS A 292 -9.66 12.00 9.57
CA HIS A 292 -10.59 11.02 10.14
C HIS A 292 -10.45 10.89 11.67
N GLY A 293 -10.37 12.04 12.35
CA GLY A 293 -10.57 12.13 13.81
C GLY A 293 -9.41 11.62 14.67
N TYR A 294 -8.22 11.35 14.11
CA TYR A 294 -7.02 11.11 14.89
C TYR A 294 -6.43 12.44 15.36
N THR A 295 -6.25 12.57 16.67
CA THR A 295 -5.74 13.81 17.29
C THR A 295 -4.24 13.79 17.51
N LYS A 296 -3.62 12.61 17.41
CA LYS A 296 -2.20 12.39 17.59
C LYS A 296 -1.74 11.28 16.64
N ASP A 297 -0.77 11.59 15.80
CA ASP A 297 -0.07 10.65 14.93
C ASP A 297 1.43 10.82 15.13
N LEU A 298 2.07 9.85 15.74
CA LEU A 298 3.50 9.87 16.01
C LEU A 298 4.27 9.05 14.98
N GLY A 299 5.32 9.66 14.43
CA GLY A 299 6.18 9.06 13.43
C GLY A 299 7.64 9.44 13.57
N LEU A 300 8.42 9.25 12.51
CA LEU A 300 9.87 9.37 12.46
C LEU A 300 10.41 10.64 13.16
N ASP A 301 9.84 11.80 12.82
CA ASP A 301 10.34 13.08 13.32
C ASP A 301 9.97 13.30 14.80
N ASP A 302 8.83 12.77 15.24
CA ASP A 302 8.40 12.82 16.63
C ASP A 302 9.31 11.96 17.52
N TRP A 303 9.68 10.78 17.05
CA TRP A 303 10.60 9.88 17.76
C TRP A 303 12.00 10.47 17.86
N ARG A 304 12.50 11.11 16.81
CA ARG A 304 13.76 11.85 16.85
C ARG A 304 13.70 13.02 17.83
N ALA A 305 12.61 13.78 17.82
CA ALA A 305 12.39 14.88 18.76
C ALA A 305 12.25 14.40 20.20
N ALA A 306 11.70 13.20 20.42
CA ALA A 306 11.63 12.55 21.73
C ALA A 306 12.99 12.05 22.24
N GLY A 307 14.03 12.00 21.39
CA GLY A 307 15.39 11.63 21.75
C GLY A 307 15.70 10.14 21.62
N GLU A 308 14.96 9.42 20.78
CA GLU A 308 15.32 8.05 20.40
C GLU A 308 16.71 8.00 19.77
N ALA A 309 17.49 6.97 20.09
CA ALA A 309 18.86 6.83 19.63
C ALA A 309 18.91 6.55 18.10
N GLU A 310 19.88 7.15 17.39
CA GLU A 310 19.97 7.02 15.93
C GLU A 310 20.16 5.58 15.45
N GLU A 311 20.78 4.71 16.24
CA GLU A 311 20.91 3.28 15.96
C GLU A 311 19.57 2.52 16.00
N SER A 312 18.53 3.11 16.56
CA SER A 312 17.17 2.56 16.60
C SER A 312 16.37 2.87 15.34
N PHE A 313 16.94 3.66 14.42
CA PHE A 313 16.26 4.02 13.18
C PHE A 313 16.86 3.26 11.99
N ARG A 314 15.96 2.75 11.15
CA ARG A 314 16.32 2.43 9.76
C ARG A 314 16.54 3.73 9.00
N SER A 315 17.73 3.91 8.43
CA SER A 315 18.10 5.14 7.71
C SER A 315 17.16 5.47 6.52
N ASP A 316 16.46 4.47 6.01
CA ASP A 316 15.58 4.57 4.83
C ASP A 316 14.10 4.65 5.17
N TRP A 317 13.66 4.21 6.37
CA TRP A 317 12.22 4.13 6.69
C TRP A 317 11.81 4.76 8.02
N GLY A 318 12.50 4.49 9.13
CA GLY A 318 12.13 5.06 10.43
C GLY A 318 12.50 4.22 11.65
N LEU A 319 11.76 4.39 12.73
CA LEU A 319 11.99 3.76 14.03
C LEU A 319 11.73 2.25 13.99
N SER A 320 12.58 1.46 14.65
CA SER A 320 12.45 -0.01 14.78
C SER A 320 11.19 -0.43 15.54
N ASP A 321 10.69 -1.63 15.22
CA ASP A 321 9.53 -2.21 15.92
C ASP A 321 9.79 -2.42 17.41
N GLN A 322 11.03 -2.72 17.81
CA GLN A 322 11.41 -2.82 19.21
C GLN A 322 11.15 -1.52 19.98
N ARG A 323 11.59 -0.39 19.41
CA ARG A 323 11.39 0.91 20.05
C ARG A 323 9.96 1.39 19.91
N LEU A 324 9.31 1.09 18.79
CA LEU A 324 7.90 1.40 18.58
C LEU A 324 7.03 0.72 19.66
N MET A 325 7.24 -0.57 19.91
CA MET A 325 6.49 -1.30 20.95
C MET A 325 6.83 -0.83 22.37
N ALA A 326 8.08 -0.41 22.62
CA ALA A 326 8.44 0.20 23.91
C ALA A 326 7.70 1.53 24.14
N ASN A 327 7.67 2.41 23.13
CA ASN A 327 6.91 3.66 23.18
C ASN A 327 5.39 3.42 23.25
N ALA A 328 4.90 2.34 22.62
CA ALA A 328 3.49 1.95 22.71
C ALA A 328 3.09 1.54 24.15
N LYS A 329 3.99 0.93 24.92
CA LYS A 329 3.74 0.63 26.35
C LYS A 329 3.58 1.92 27.16
N ASP A 330 4.45 2.89 26.94
CA ASP A 330 4.38 4.19 27.62
C ASP A 330 3.10 4.97 27.23
N GLU A 331 2.71 4.90 25.94
CA GLU A 331 1.52 5.59 25.45
C GLU A 331 0.23 4.94 25.99
N ILE A 332 0.12 3.60 25.96
CA ILE A 332 -1.09 2.93 26.45
C ILE A 332 -1.27 3.10 27.96
N ASP A 333 -0.18 3.17 28.73
CA ASP A 333 -0.26 3.45 30.17
C ASP A 333 -0.90 4.81 30.43
N GLN A 334 -0.54 5.83 29.66
CA GLN A 334 -1.11 7.17 29.76
C GLN A 334 -2.57 7.20 29.31
N LEU A 335 -2.89 6.53 28.20
CA LEU A 335 -4.26 6.45 27.67
C LEU A 335 -5.17 5.69 28.62
N HIS A 336 -4.73 4.54 29.14
CA HIS A 336 -5.51 3.73 30.07
C HIS A 336 -5.72 4.45 31.41
N ALA A 337 -4.69 5.07 31.97
CA ALA A 337 -4.80 5.88 33.18
C ALA A 337 -5.80 7.04 33.01
N THR A 338 -5.78 7.70 31.84
CA THR A 338 -6.73 8.76 31.50
C THR A 338 -8.14 8.19 31.36
N SER A 339 -8.30 7.05 30.70
CA SER A 339 -9.60 6.39 30.56
C SER A 339 -10.21 6.02 31.90
N VAL A 340 -9.43 5.43 32.80
CA VAL A 340 -9.89 5.09 34.16
C VAL A 340 -10.28 6.33 34.95
N GLN A 341 -9.51 7.43 34.82
CA GLN A 341 -9.75 8.66 35.57
C GLN A 341 -10.96 9.45 35.05
N THR A 342 -11.17 9.51 33.76
CA THR A 342 -12.14 10.40 33.10
C THR A 342 -13.37 9.69 32.56
N GLY A 343 -13.29 8.37 32.37
CA GLY A 343 -14.29 7.57 31.64
C GLY A 343 -14.21 7.76 30.13
N GLN A 344 -13.18 8.45 29.60
CA GLN A 344 -12.99 8.64 28.17
C GLN A 344 -12.28 7.42 27.57
N PRO A 345 -12.93 6.65 26.67
CA PRO A 345 -12.26 5.54 26.00
C PRO A 345 -11.21 6.04 25.01
N PHE A 346 -10.27 5.17 24.66
CA PHE A 346 -9.26 5.44 23.64
C PHE A 346 -9.26 4.43 22.49
N ASN A 347 -8.72 4.85 21.36
CA ASN A 347 -8.35 4.01 20.25
C ASN A 347 -6.85 4.24 19.96
N LEU A 348 -6.06 3.21 20.17
CA LEU A 348 -4.63 3.19 19.86
C LEU A 348 -4.41 2.29 18.65
N SER A 349 -4.13 2.89 17.51
CA SER A 349 -3.75 2.18 16.28
C SER A 349 -2.23 2.27 16.09
N MET A 350 -1.59 1.19 15.64
CA MET A 350 -0.16 1.19 15.36
C MET A 350 0.19 0.34 14.15
N LEU A 351 1.32 0.65 13.51
CA LEU A 351 1.82 -0.03 12.33
C LEU A 351 3.30 -0.37 12.50
N THR A 352 3.65 -1.66 12.40
CA THR A 352 5.04 -2.13 12.40
C THR A 352 5.78 -1.74 11.13
N LEU A 353 7.11 -1.85 11.12
CA LEU A 353 7.95 -1.34 10.03
C LEU A 353 9.07 -2.28 9.58
N ASP A 354 9.65 -3.09 10.49
CA ASP A 354 10.92 -3.80 10.23
C ASP A 354 10.82 -4.83 9.10
N THR A 355 9.62 -5.35 8.86
CA THR A 355 9.31 -6.31 7.80
C THR A 355 9.08 -5.69 6.42
N HIS A 356 9.10 -4.35 6.30
CA HIS A 356 8.97 -3.64 5.03
C HIS A 356 10.21 -3.84 4.14
N GLU A 357 10.01 -3.97 2.84
CA GLU A 357 11.11 -4.15 1.88
C GLU A 357 11.99 -2.89 1.67
N PRO A 358 13.30 -3.12 1.49
CA PRO A 358 14.04 -4.34 1.81
C PRO A 358 14.01 -4.58 3.32
N VAL A 359 13.86 -5.82 3.78
CA VAL A 359 13.82 -6.11 5.23
C VAL A 359 15.11 -5.63 5.91
N HIS A 360 14.98 -5.17 7.15
CA HIS A 360 16.12 -4.72 7.94
C HIS A 360 16.30 -5.61 9.16
N ILE A 361 17.52 -6.10 9.35
CA ILE A 361 17.90 -6.91 10.50
C ILE A 361 18.70 -6.04 11.47
N TYR A 362 18.16 -5.85 12.65
CA TYR A 362 18.86 -5.18 13.74
C TYR A 362 19.74 -6.16 14.52
N ASP A 363 20.78 -5.66 15.20
CA ASP A 363 21.74 -6.49 15.95
C ASP A 363 21.09 -7.32 17.07
N TYR A 364 19.92 -6.91 17.57
CA TYR A 364 19.16 -7.67 18.56
C TYR A 364 18.33 -8.83 17.96
N CYS A 365 18.19 -8.89 16.65
CA CYS A 365 17.48 -9.97 15.96
C CYS A 365 18.41 -11.15 15.69
N THR A 366 17.98 -12.36 16.02
CA THR A 366 18.72 -13.59 15.67
C THR A 366 18.41 -13.97 14.24
N VAL A 367 19.44 -14.13 13.41
CA VAL A 367 19.33 -14.70 12.06
C VAL A 367 19.71 -16.17 12.14
N ASP A 368 18.73 -17.04 12.04
CA ASP A 368 18.87 -18.50 12.17
C ASP A 368 18.16 -19.26 11.04
N THR A 369 17.71 -18.55 10.01
CA THR A 369 17.12 -19.09 8.79
C THR A 369 17.97 -18.73 7.57
N GLU A 370 17.92 -19.53 6.51
CA GLU A 370 18.61 -19.24 5.25
C GLU A 370 18.05 -17.97 4.61
N SER A 371 16.72 -17.80 4.70
CA SER A 371 16.07 -16.53 4.32
C SER A 371 16.05 -15.56 5.50
N GLU A 372 16.81 -14.46 5.41
CA GLU A 372 16.80 -13.38 6.42
C GLU A 372 15.39 -12.81 6.64
N VAL A 373 14.51 -12.86 5.62
CA VAL A 373 13.13 -12.39 5.71
C VAL A 373 12.37 -13.12 6.82
N THR A 374 12.48 -14.44 6.91
CA THR A 374 11.81 -15.24 7.95
C THR A 374 12.28 -14.84 9.36
N SER A 375 13.60 -14.66 9.53
CA SER A 375 14.18 -14.19 10.80
C SER A 375 13.74 -12.78 11.15
N ALA A 376 13.63 -11.86 10.17
CA ALA A 376 13.14 -10.50 10.38
C ALA A 376 11.69 -10.49 10.85
N PHE A 377 10.82 -11.27 10.21
CA PHE A 377 9.43 -11.42 10.64
C PHE A 377 9.34 -12.01 12.04
N PHE A 378 10.08 -13.06 12.33
CA PHE A 378 10.10 -13.66 13.67
C PHE A 378 10.53 -12.65 14.74
N CYS A 379 11.55 -11.83 14.46
CA CYS A 379 12.03 -10.78 15.35
C CYS A 379 10.97 -9.69 15.58
N SER A 380 10.34 -9.18 14.52
CA SER A 380 9.26 -8.20 14.62
C SER A 380 8.06 -8.76 15.39
N MET A 381 7.64 -9.99 15.10
CA MET A 381 6.54 -10.65 15.81
C MET A 381 6.86 -10.89 17.30
N THR A 382 8.13 -11.06 17.65
CA THR A 382 8.56 -11.11 19.06
C THR A 382 8.31 -9.78 19.77
N GLN A 383 8.60 -8.65 19.12
CA GLN A 383 8.36 -7.33 19.70
C GLN A 383 6.86 -7.06 19.91
N VAL A 384 6.03 -7.47 18.94
CA VAL A 384 4.57 -7.36 19.06
C VAL A 384 4.03 -8.29 20.16
N ALA A 385 4.56 -9.51 20.25
CA ALA A 385 4.19 -10.48 21.30
C ALA A 385 4.50 -9.92 22.69
N ASP A 386 5.68 -9.32 22.89
CA ASP A 386 6.07 -8.66 24.14
C ASP A 386 5.13 -7.52 24.53
N PHE A 387 4.58 -6.80 23.54
CA PHE A 387 3.56 -5.78 23.81
C PHE A 387 2.21 -6.39 24.20
N VAL A 388 1.77 -7.43 23.53
CA VAL A 388 0.51 -8.14 23.86
C VAL A 388 0.60 -8.78 25.25
N GLU A 389 1.74 -9.39 25.57
CA GLU A 389 1.98 -9.95 26.90
C GLU A 389 1.95 -8.86 27.99
N TYR A 390 2.52 -7.68 27.69
CA TYR A 390 2.43 -6.51 28.58
C TYR A 390 0.98 -6.09 28.84
N LEU A 391 0.12 -6.02 27.80
CA LEU A 391 -1.31 -5.72 27.98
C LEU A 391 -1.98 -6.71 28.93
N SER A 392 -1.66 -8.00 28.78
CA SER A 392 -2.19 -9.05 29.65
C SER A 392 -1.69 -8.90 31.09
N GLN A 393 -0.38 -8.67 31.28
CA GLN A 393 0.25 -8.53 32.62
C GLN A 393 -0.27 -7.30 33.37
N MET A 394 -0.56 -6.20 32.66
CA MET A 394 -1.14 -4.98 33.23
C MET A 394 -2.64 -5.05 33.48
N GLY A 395 -3.29 -6.13 33.03
CA GLY A 395 -4.75 -6.29 33.15
C GLY A 395 -5.56 -5.47 32.13
N TYR A 396 -4.91 -4.85 31.15
CA TYR A 396 -5.60 -4.00 30.17
C TYR A 396 -6.55 -4.77 29.26
N LEU A 397 -6.34 -6.08 29.10
CA LEU A 397 -7.26 -6.96 28.36
C LEU A 397 -8.64 -7.12 29.01
N GLU A 398 -8.84 -6.64 30.25
CA GLU A 398 -10.14 -6.70 30.92
C GLU A 398 -11.16 -5.69 30.35
N ASP A 399 -10.71 -4.56 29.80
CA ASP A 399 -11.55 -3.47 29.28
C ASP A 399 -11.13 -2.98 27.86
N THR A 400 -10.12 -3.62 27.28
CA THR A 400 -9.55 -3.21 25.99
C THR A 400 -9.67 -4.34 24.98
N SER A 401 -10.32 -4.09 23.85
CA SER A 401 -10.32 -4.96 22.69
C SER A 401 -9.01 -4.81 21.92
N VAL A 402 -8.46 -5.92 21.43
CA VAL A 402 -7.21 -5.92 20.66
C VAL A 402 -7.45 -6.65 19.35
N VAL A 403 -7.15 -5.97 18.24
CA VAL A 403 -7.20 -6.53 16.88
C VAL A 403 -5.81 -6.43 16.26
N ILE A 404 -5.24 -7.58 15.92
CA ILE A 404 -3.94 -7.69 15.29
C ILE A 404 -4.16 -8.25 13.90
N MET A 405 -3.66 -7.59 12.86
CA MET A 405 -3.80 -8.07 11.48
C MET A 405 -2.70 -7.55 10.58
N GLY A 406 -2.35 -8.32 9.57
CA GLY A 406 -1.52 -7.81 8.48
C GLY A 406 -2.23 -6.66 7.77
N ASP A 407 -1.49 -5.64 7.39
CA ASP A 407 -2.03 -4.54 6.58
C ASP A 407 -2.25 -4.98 5.13
N HIS A 408 -1.38 -5.84 4.60
CA HIS A 408 -1.49 -6.50 3.30
C HIS A 408 -0.60 -7.76 3.23
N LEU A 409 -0.70 -8.51 2.13
CA LEU A 409 0.17 -9.65 1.83
C LEU A 409 1.58 -9.19 1.50
N LYS A 410 2.58 -10.01 1.83
CA LYS A 410 3.99 -9.76 1.50
C LYS A 410 4.19 -9.60 0.00
N HIS A 411 4.86 -8.54 -0.40
CA HIS A 411 5.28 -8.36 -1.78
C HIS A 411 6.26 -9.43 -2.20
N MET A 412 6.10 -9.94 -3.41
CA MET A 412 6.99 -10.93 -3.99
C MET A 412 7.76 -10.32 -5.15
N SER A 413 9.09 -10.24 -5.00
CA SER A 413 10.00 -9.88 -6.09
C SER A 413 10.54 -11.13 -6.75
N ALA A 414 10.66 -11.12 -8.08
CA ALA A 414 11.32 -12.22 -8.80
C ALA A 414 12.79 -12.35 -8.36
N GLY A 415 13.20 -13.54 -7.94
CA GLY A 415 14.53 -13.81 -7.39
C GLY A 415 14.65 -13.65 -5.88
N ASP A 416 13.58 -13.31 -5.20
CA ASP A 416 13.43 -13.42 -3.76
C ASP A 416 13.16 -14.91 -3.41
N ALA A 417 13.77 -15.42 -2.33
CA ALA A 417 13.47 -16.77 -1.81
C ALA A 417 11.96 -16.94 -1.56
N PHE A 418 11.30 -15.87 -1.14
CA PHE A 418 9.87 -15.79 -0.96
C PHE A 418 9.07 -16.06 -2.24
N HIS A 419 9.51 -15.54 -3.37
CA HIS A 419 8.87 -15.79 -4.66
C HIS A 419 8.96 -17.25 -5.07
N GLU A 420 10.10 -17.89 -4.83
CA GLU A 420 10.29 -19.32 -5.14
C GLU A 420 9.47 -20.21 -4.21
N GLN A 421 9.40 -19.88 -2.92
CA GLN A 421 8.64 -20.62 -1.92
C GLN A 421 7.12 -20.44 -2.06
N LEU A 422 6.65 -19.26 -2.44
CA LEU A 422 5.23 -18.94 -2.62
C LEU A 422 4.70 -19.16 -4.04
N GLY A 423 5.57 -19.36 -5.02
CA GLY A 423 5.18 -19.38 -6.45
C GLY A 423 4.14 -20.44 -6.84
N GLY A 424 3.87 -21.42 -5.99
CA GLY A 424 2.81 -22.41 -6.17
C GLY A 424 1.61 -22.24 -5.23
N ASN A 425 1.68 -21.31 -4.26
CA ASN A 425 0.60 -21.10 -3.30
C ASN A 425 -0.42 -20.10 -3.85
N THR A 426 -1.62 -20.58 -4.18
CA THR A 426 -2.74 -19.77 -4.66
C THR A 426 -3.63 -19.26 -3.53
N ASN A 427 -3.48 -19.77 -2.31
CA ASN A 427 -4.28 -19.41 -1.14
C ASN A 427 -3.44 -18.65 -0.11
N ARG A 428 -3.08 -17.41 -0.46
CA ARG A 428 -2.36 -16.50 0.43
C ARG A 428 -3.36 -15.67 1.21
N THR A 429 -3.22 -15.65 2.54
CA THR A 429 -4.14 -14.95 3.44
C THR A 429 -3.39 -14.04 4.41
N ILE A 430 -4.09 -13.08 4.99
CA ILE A 430 -3.55 -12.12 5.96
C ILE A 430 -3.59 -12.76 7.35
N PHE A 431 -2.50 -12.64 8.12
CA PHE A 431 -2.47 -13.05 9.52
C PHE A 431 -3.39 -12.15 10.36
N ASN A 432 -4.14 -12.75 11.30
CA ASN A 432 -5.00 -11.97 12.20
C ASN A 432 -5.21 -12.65 13.56
N ARG A 433 -5.47 -11.84 14.60
CA ARG A 433 -5.89 -12.24 15.93
C ARG A 433 -6.83 -11.18 16.50
N ILE A 434 -7.88 -11.61 17.18
CA ILE A 434 -8.90 -10.74 17.75
C ILE A 434 -9.16 -11.15 19.20
N TRP A 435 -9.11 -10.16 20.09
CA TRP A 435 -9.52 -10.23 21.48
C TRP A 435 -10.60 -9.21 21.75
N VAL A 436 -11.72 -9.66 22.33
CA VAL A 436 -12.79 -8.77 22.82
C VAL A 436 -13.09 -9.14 24.27
N PRO A 437 -12.93 -8.22 25.22
CA PRO A 437 -13.22 -8.51 26.63
C PRO A 437 -14.72 -8.69 26.88
N GLY A 438 -15.08 -9.52 27.87
CA GLY A 438 -16.45 -9.71 28.30
C GLY A 438 -16.76 -11.10 28.82
N GLY A 439 -17.89 -11.26 29.50
CA GLY A 439 -18.26 -12.50 30.21
C GLY A 439 -18.51 -13.73 29.31
N THR A 440 -18.66 -13.53 27.99
CA THR A 440 -18.82 -14.63 27.01
C THR A 440 -17.56 -14.86 26.18
N GLY A 441 -16.49 -14.07 26.38
CA GLY A 441 -15.28 -14.07 25.57
C GLY A 441 -15.43 -13.38 24.21
N THR A 442 -14.38 -13.43 23.40
CA THR A 442 -14.39 -12.92 22.04
C THR A 442 -15.47 -13.65 21.21
N PRO A 443 -16.35 -12.92 20.49
CA PRO A 443 -17.33 -13.56 19.63
C PRO A 443 -16.67 -14.45 18.57
N GLU A 444 -17.34 -15.54 18.19
CA GLU A 444 -16.90 -16.34 17.04
C GLU A 444 -16.87 -15.49 15.78
N THR A 445 -15.86 -15.72 14.95
CA THR A 445 -15.67 -15.02 13.69
C THR A 445 -16.11 -15.91 12.53
N ARG A 446 -16.78 -15.32 11.52
CA ARG A 446 -17.00 -16.04 10.27
C ARG A 446 -15.72 -16.14 9.46
N SER A 447 -15.60 -17.18 8.64
CA SER A 447 -14.52 -17.37 7.67
C SER A 447 -14.71 -16.54 6.39
N ASP A 448 -13.69 -16.57 5.53
CA ASP A 448 -13.73 -16.05 4.14
C ASP A 448 -14.06 -14.55 4.04
N ALA A 449 -13.64 -13.77 5.02
CA ALA A 449 -13.75 -12.32 5.03
C ALA A 449 -12.53 -11.65 4.40
N ASP A 450 -12.67 -10.41 3.98
CA ASP A 450 -11.58 -9.56 3.51
C ASP A 450 -11.39 -8.30 4.36
N GLN A 451 -10.41 -7.48 3.98
CA GLN A 451 -10.05 -6.25 4.70
C GLN A 451 -11.23 -5.28 4.88
N LEU A 452 -12.20 -5.24 3.95
CA LEU A 452 -13.35 -4.33 4.02
C LEU A 452 -14.28 -4.66 5.20
N ASN A 453 -14.34 -5.94 5.58
CA ASN A 453 -15.13 -6.42 6.71
C ASN A 453 -14.58 -5.95 8.06
N MET A 454 -13.33 -5.49 8.11
CA MET A 454 -12.73 -5.04 9.37
C MET A 454 -13.29 -3.70 9.83
N PHE A 455 -13.80 -2.83 8.96
CA PHE A 455 -14.39 -1.57 9.36
C PHE A 455 -15.58 -1.75 10.33
N PRO A 456 -16.66 -2.45 9.97
CA PRO A 456 -17.74 -2.73 10.93
C PRO A 456 -17.29 -3.60 12.11
N THR A 457 -16.31 -4.49 11.91
CA THR A 457 -15.77 -5.35 12.97
C THR A 457 -15.04 -4.53 14.06
N LEU A 458 -14.23 -3.54 13.68
CA LEU A 458 -13.52 -2.67 14.61
C LEU A 458 -14.50 -1.78 15.39
N ILE A 459 -15.56 -1.30 14.76
CA ILE A 459 -16.64 -0.56 15.43
C ILE A 459 -17.30 -1.44 16.52
N GLU A 460 -17.64 -2.68 16.19
CA GLU A 460 -18.25 -3.61 17.15
C GLU A 460 -17.25 -4.07 18.23
N ALA A 461 -15.97 -4.25 17.87
CA ALA A 461 -14.91 -4.54 18.84
C ALA A 461 -14.77 -3.41 19.87
N ALA A 462 -14.91 -2.15 19.46
CA ALA A 462 -14.96 -0.99 20.36
C ALA A 462 -16.22 -0.95 21.26
N GLY A 463 -17.14 -1.90 21.10
CA GLY A 463 -18.35 -2.00 21.91
C GLY A 463 -19.50 -1.13 21.44
N LEU A 464 -19.43 -0.67 20.19
CA LEU A 464 -20.51 0.07 19.54
C LEU A 464 -21.38 -0.90 18.72
N SER A 465 -22.68 -0.70 18.70
CA SER A 465 -23.61 -1.52 17.92
C SER A 465 -24.00 -0.80 16.64
N LEU A 466 -23.91 -1.46 15.52
CA LEU A 466 -24.36 -0.99 14.22
C LEU A 466 -25.81 -1.45 13.94
N GLU A 467 -26.58 -0.67 13.20
CA GLU A 467 -27.98 -0.97 12.88
C GLU A 467 -28.11 -2.27 12.07
N THR A 468 -27.30 -2.42 11.02
CA THR A 468 -27.33 -3.58 10.10
C THR A 468 -26.08 -4.45 10.21
N ARG A 469 -25.14 -4.14 11.12
CA ARG A 469 -23.81 -4.74 11.23
C ARG A 469 -22.96 -4.53 9.97
N GLU A 470 -23.33 -3.55 9.15
CA GLU A 470 -22.62 -3.13 7.94
C GLU A 470 -22.00 -1.75 8.14
N ALA A 471 -20.85 -1.53 7.50
CA ALA A 471 -20.24 -0.23 7.33
C ALA A 471 -19.33 -0.24 6.10
N GLY A 472 -19.45 0.79 5.27
CA GLY A 472 -18.78 0.79 3.97
C GLY A 472 -19.32 -0.32 3.06
N LEU A 473 -18.45 -1.12 2.49
CA LEU A 473 -18.78 -2.32 1.70
C LEU A 473 -18.63 -3.61 2.54
N GLY A 474 -18.35 -3.50 3.83
CA GLY A 474 -18.10 -4.62 4.73
C GLY A 474 -19.28 -4.98 5.61
N VAL A 475 -19.30 -6.25 6.04
CA VAL A 475 -20.18 -6.79 7.07
C VAL A 475 -19.30 -7.30 8.21
N SER A 476 -19.65 -7.00 9.46
CA SER A 476 -18.89 -7.44 10.64
C SER A 476 -18.64 -8.95 10.62
N VAL A 477 -17.44 -9.37 10.97
CA VAL A 477 -17.09 -10.81 11.06
C VAL A 477 -17.72 -11.50 12.28
N PHE A 478 -18.26 -10.74 13.22
CA PHE A 478 -18.98 -11.28 14.38
C PHE A 478 -20.42 -11.70 14.07
N THR A 479 -20.80 -11.76 12.78
CA THR A 479 -22.07 -12.32 12.34
C THR A 479 -21.86 -13.25 11.15
N SER A 480 -22.63 -14.33 11.12
CA SER A 480 -22.77 -15.21 9.96
C SER A 480 -23.88 -14.75 9.00
N ASP A 481 -24.72 -13.79 9.43
CA ASP A 481 -25.82 -13.27 8.62
C ASP A 481 -25.32 -12.13 7.73
N ILE A 482 -25.29 -12.39 6.41
CA ILE A 482 -24.88 -11.42 5.39
C ILE A 482 -26.16 -10.92 4.70
N PRO A 483 -26.47 -9.60 4.77
CA PRO A 483 -27.62 -9.05 4.09
C PRO A 483 -27.57 -9.29 2.57
N GLY A 484 -28.69 -9.68 1.97
CA GLY A 484 -28.74 -10.07 0.56
C GLY A 484 -28.53 -8.93 -0.44
N ASP A 485 -28.59 -7.69 0.01
CA ASP A 485 -28.30 -6.46 -0.72
C ASP A 485 -26.90 -5.89 -0.44
N SER A 486 -26.16 -6.53 0.47
CA SER A 486 -24.76 -6.18 0.76
C SER A 486 -23.82 -6.54 -0.39
N ALA A 487 -22.74 -5.77 -0.54
CA ALA A 487 -21.61 -6.13 -1.41
C ALA A 487 -21.03 -7.52 -1.08
N GLN A 488 -21.05 -7.91 0.18
CA GLN A 488 -20.54 -9.18 0.69
C GLN A 488 -21.42 -10.39 0.32
N SER A 489 -22.63 -10.17 -0.20
CA SER A 489 -23.52 -11.24 -0.68
C SER A 489 -23.20 -11.71 -2.10
N PHE A 490 -22.29 -11.03 -2.78
CA PHE A 490 -21.93 -11.34 -4.17
C PHE A 490 -21.09 -12.60 -4.28
N GLU A 491 -21.28 -13.34 -5.37
CA GLU A 491 -20.35 -14.37 -5.79
C GLU A 491 -18.97 -13.75 -6.11
N PRO A 492 -17.87 -14.50 -6.06
CA PRO A 492 -16.52 -13.97 -6.19
C PRO A 492 -16.24 -13.11 -7.44
N ASP A 493 -16.74 -13.50 -8.62
CA ASP A 493 -16.50 -12.75 -9.86
C ASP A 493 -17.26 -11.42 -9.89
N PRO A 494 -18.59 -11.36 -9.64
CA PRO A 494 -19.31 -10.09 -9.47
C PRO A 494 -18.75 -9.19 -8.37
N TYR A 495 -18.32 -9.78 -7.25
CA TYR A 495 -17.69 -9.02 -6.16
C TYR A 495 -16.40 -8.34 -6.63
N ARG A 496 -15.52 -9.09 -7.27
CA ARG A 496 -14.31 -8.54 -7.87
C ARG A 496 -14.62 -7.44 -8.88
N ASP A 497 -15.60 -7.65 -9.79
CA ASP A 497 -16.00 -6.66 -10.78
C ASP A 497 -16.56 -5.37 -10.14
N LEU A 498 -17.24 -5.48 -8.99
CA LEU A 498 -17.65 -4.34 -8.18
C LEU A 498 -16.43 -3.61 -7.61
N LEU A 499 -15.51 -4.35 -6.94
CA LEU A 499 -14.32 -3.75 -6.34
C LEU A 499 -13.36 -3.14 -7.39
N GLU A 500 -13.30 -3.68 -8.60
CA GLU A 500 -12.53 -3.11 -9.71
C GLU A 500 -13.23 -1.93 -10.39
N SER A 501 -14.55 -1.77 -10.26
CA SER A 501 -15.32 -0.71 -10.92
C SER A 501 -14.75 0.67 -10.60
N ARG A 502 -14.83 1.61 -11.54
CA ARG A 502 -14.34 2.98 -11.29
C ARG A 502 -15.17 3.73 -10.28
N SER A 503 -16.49 3.48 -10.25
CA SER A 503 -17.44 4.16 -9.36
C SER A 503 -17.17 5.67 -9.26
N GLU A 504 -17.00 6.33 -10.41
CA GLU A 504 -16.48 7.71 -10.50
C GLU A 504 -17.27 8.70 -9.65
N ARG A 505 -18.61 8.56 -9.62
CA ARG A 505 -19.46 9.40 -8.79
C ARG A 505 -19.17 9.20 -7.31
N PHE A 506 -19.12 7.95 -6.86
CA PHE A 506 -18.83 7.62 -5.46
C PHE A 506 -17.46 8.18 -5.02
N TYR A 507 -16.40 7.95 -5.80
CA TYR A 507 -15.08 8.49 -5.45
C TYR A 507 -14.96 10.01 -5.61
N SER A 508 -15.75 10.63 -6.48
CA SER A 508 -15.83 12.09 -6.53
C SER A 508 -16.44 12.67 -5.25
N GLU A 509 -17.44 12.01 -4.69
CA GLU A 509 -18.06 12.36 -3.40
C GLU A 509 -17.10 12.02 -2.24
N ALA A 510 -16.48 10.84 -2.23
CA ALA A 510 -15.53 10.40 -1.22
C ALA A 510 -14.31 11.32 -1.06
N TRP A 511 -13.78 11.85 -2.16
CA TRP A 511 -12.67 12.82 -2.15
C TRP A 511 -13.12 14.28 -1.97
N SER A 512 -14.39 14.56 -1.81
CA SER A 512 -14.86 15.91 -1.50
C SER A 512 -14.49 16.30 -0.06
N SER A 513 -14.46 17.60 0.20
CA SER A 513 -14.38 18.06 1.61
C SER A 513 -15.68 17.71 2.33
N PRO A 514 -15.62 17.43 3.65
CA PRO A 514 -16.83 17.23 4.43
C PRO A 514 -17.80 18.38 4.19
N ALA A 515 -19.10 18.08 4.10
CA ALA A 515 -20.08 19.15 4.10
C ALA A 515 -19.88 19.98 5.38
N ALA A 516 -19.71 21.29 5.23
CA ALA A 516 -19.63 22.16 6.39
C ALA A 516 -20.88 21.93 7.25
N PRO A 517 -20.74 21.78 8.59
CA PRO A 517 -21.85 21.52 9.51
C PRO A 517 -22.91 22.63 9.49
#